data_9ad110e93ebb9bd4014fa850cbd0b572
#
_entry.id   9ad110e93ebb9bd4014fa850cbd0b572
#
_cell.length_a   1.000
_cell.length_b   1.000
_cell.length_c   1.000
_cell.angle_alpha   90.00
_cell.angle_beta   90.00
_cell.angle_gamma   90.00
#
_symmetry.space_group_name_H-M   'P 1'
#
loop_
_entity.id
_entity.type
_entity.pdbx_description
1 polymer ?
#
loop_
_entity_poly.entity_id
_entity_poly.type
_entity_poly.pdbx_seq_one_letter_code
_entity_poly.pdbx_strand_id
1 'polypeptide(L)'
;MRDRQSSTGFSTALRGVPARWFMATLLAGGLAGCSFTSPDEATGSQSVGIHGVTGQQARSIAREAYLYGTPMVASYQTMYAFSIDKNNPQYKGPFNTVNNIARVFTPEDTAFVTPNSDTPYSFAILDLRAEPVVISVPPMEKRRYFVLQLMDLYTYNFAYIGSRSTGNGGGNFLIAGPRWTGKVPPGITKVIKSETELVNMVGRTQMFNPADLENVKRIQARYKIQPLSAFAKRPAPPAPPAVEWIPPVPPGEMRTSLEFYNQLAFLLQFAPTHPTEKWLRERFASIGLKPGQPYKADALNPALRRALQEGMHTAQNDIDKNRAALGGKTDTLFGDRSKLKNDYLTRATGTQVGIGANSREEALYPVLEKDSRGQELDGKYAYTLRFAPRSLPPVNAFWSMTMYRLPEQLLAPNPVNRYLINSPMLPSLKKDSDGGLTLYIQAQSPGKAKESNWLPAPEGPFMVTMRYYWPKPELLEGKWVSPEIERVPQ
;
A
#
# COMPACT_ATOMS: atom_id res chain seq x y z
N MET A 1 24.37 34.69 30.52
CA MET A 1 23.80 33.55 31.27
C MET A 1 23.44 32.47 30.25
N ARG A 2 24.29 31.63 30.11
CA ARG A 2 24.57 30.20 30.24
C ARG A 2 23.26 29.43 30.64
N ASP A 3 22.79 28.53 29.75
CA ASP A 3 22.79 27.12 30.09
C ASP A 3 22.69 26.23 28.83
N ARG A 4 23.60 25.27 28.83
CA ARG A 4 23.68 24.15 27.87
C ARG A 4 22.82 23.02 28.39
N GLN A 5 22.08 22.34 27.52
CA GLN A 5 21.75 20.93 27.74
C GLN A 5 21.91 20.09 26.45
N SER A 6 22.64 19.08 26.66
CA SER A 6 23.23 18.02 25.88
C SER A 6 22.25 17.13 25.14
N SER A 7 22.56 16.86 23.87
CA SER A 7 22.02 15.80 23.06
C SER A 7 22.77 14.49 23.30
N THR A 8 22.11 13.42 23.69
CA THR A 8 22.67 12.07 23.64
C THR A 8 22.07 11.34 22.43
N GLY A 9 22.93 11.15 21.44
CA GLY A 9 22.64 10.25 20.31
C GLY A 9 22.85 8.79 20.71
N PHE A 10 21.96 7.93 20.24
CA PHE A 10 22.19 6.48 20.17
C PHE A 10 22.32 6.06 18.71
N SER A 11 23.58 5.83 18.31
CA SER A 11 23.94 5.17 17.07
C SER A 11 24.17 3.70 17.38
N THR A 12 23.40 2.80 16.79
CA THR A 12 23.67 1.36 16.83
C THR A 12 24.06 0.88 15.43
N ALA A 13 25.37 0.75 15.24
CA ALA A 13 25.97 0.15 14.06
C ALA A 13 25.82 -1.38 14.12
N LEU A 14 25.21 -2.00 13.12
CA LEU A 14 25.25 -3.44 12.89
C LEU A 14 26.49 -3.78 12.05
N ARG A 15 27.45 -4.41 12.70
CA ARG A 15 28.65 -4.98 12.07
C ARG A 15 28.29 -6.36 11.48
N GLY A 16 28.72 -6.58 10.24
CA GLY A 16 28.66 -7.84 9.54
C GLY A 16 29.60 -8.91 10.15
N VAL A 17 29.20 -10.17 10.04
CA VAL A 17 29.98 -11.35 10.41
C VAL A 17 30.26 -12.15 9.13
N PRO A 18 31.55 -12.48 8.86
CA PRO A 18 31.90 -13.25 7.65
C PRO A 18 31.69 -14.76 7.83
N ALA A 19 31.27 -15.41 6.77
CA ALA A 19 31.15 -16.85 6.66
C ALA A 19 32.51 -17.54 6.76
N ARG A 20 32.63 -18.58 7.60
CA ARG A 20 33.75 -19.51 7.62
C ARG A 20 33.25 -20.91 7.31
N TRP A 21 33.81 -21.49 6.29
CA TRP A 21 33.75 -22.91 5.92
C TRP A 21 34.38 -23.80 6.97
N PHE A 22 33.75 -24.92 7.32
CA PHE A 22 34.44 -26.07 7.92
C PHE A 22 34.09 -27.38 7.20
N MET A 23 35.14 -28.07 6.86
CA MET A 23 35.22 -29.31 6.14
C MET A 23 34.82 -30.50 7.04
N ALA A 24 34.26 -31.52 6.40
CA ALA A 24 33.83 -32.77 6.99
C ALA A 24 34.99 -33.67 7.42
N THR A 25 34.81 -34.40 8.53
CA THR A 25 35.55 -35.61 8.81
C THR A 25 34.56 -36.74 9.14
N LEU A 26 34.57 -37.77 8.31
CA LEU A 26 33.85 -39.02 8.53
C LEU A 26 34.55 -39.84 9.64
N LEU A 27 33.79 -40.32 10.62
CA LEU A 27 34.15 -41.49 11.43
C LEU A 27 32.92 -42.40 11.58
N ALA A 28 33.03 -43.59 11.09
CA ALA A 28 32.06 -44.67 11.18
C ALA A 28 32.18 -45.35 12.58
N GLY A 29 31.08 -45.64 13.18
CA GLY A 29 31.03 -46.43 14.42
C GLY A 29 29.62 -46.65 14.97
N GLY A 30 29.14 -47.92 14.87
CA GLY A 30 28.26 -48.55 15.87
C GLY A 30 26.76 -48.35 15.78
N LEU A 31 26.05 -49.32 15.26
CA LEU A 31 24.62 -49.55 15.33
C LEU A 31 24.17 -49.71 16.81
N ALA A 32 23.43 -48.77 17.34
CA ALA A 32 22.48 -48.97 18.43
C ALA A 32 21.20 -48.27 18.02
N GLY A 33 20.16 -49.06 17.71
CA GLY A 33 18.84 -48.57 17.32
C GLY A 33 18.15 -47.87 18.44
N CYS A 34 18.28 -46.53 18.54
CA CYS A 34 17.34 -45.68 19.20
C CYS A 34 16.58 -44.94 18.11
N SER A 35 15.32 -45.26 17.94
CA SER A 35 14.40 -44.48 17.09
C SER A 35 14.32 -43.07 17.66
N PHE A 36 15.14 -42.17 17.16
CA PHE A 36 14.96 -40.74 17.36
C PHE A 36 13.79 -40.32 16.47
N THR A 37 12.58 -40.26 17.06
CA THR A 37 11.51 -39.44 16.47
C THR A 37 12.03 -38.01 16.39
N SER A 38 12.04 -37.45 15.21
CA SER A 38 12.41 -36.06 15.00
C SER A 38 11.54 -35.17 15.87
N PRO A 39 12.04 -34.06 16.43
CA PRO A 39 11.25 -33.12 17.22
C PRO A 39 9.96 -32.65 16.55
N ASP A 40 9.93 -32.64 15.20
CA ASP A 40 8.79 -32.25 14.38
C ASP A 40 7.62 -33.26 14.42
N GLU A 41 7.88 -34.56 14.54
CA GLU A 41 6.81 -35.57 14.67
C GLU A 41 6.17 -35.58 16.05
N ALA A 42 6.93 -35.33 17.11
CA ALA A 42 6.42 -35.31 18.48
C ALA A 42 5.51 -34.09 18.76
N THR A 43 5.74 -32.96 18.12
CA THR A 43 4.88 -31.79 18.28
C THR A 43 3.59 -31.86 17.45
N GLY A 44 3.57 -32.63 16.36
CA GLY A 44 2.41 -32.78 15.47
C GLY A 44 1.22 -33.52 16.12
N SER A 45 1.45 -34.39 17.08
CA SER A 45 0.41 -35.20 17.74
C SER A 45 -0.09 -34.63 19.06
N GLN A 46 0.56 -33.62 19.63
CA GLN A 46 0.14 -33.02 20.91
C GLN A 46 -1.19 -32.27 20.76
N SER A 47 -2.09 -32.51 21.73
CA SER A 47 -3.34 -31.76 21.83
C SER A 47 -3.07 -30.27 22.12
N VAL A 48 -3.71 -29.39 21.39
CA VAL A 48 -3.67 -27.93 21.62
C VAL A 48 -4.71 -27.49 22.67
N GLY A 49 -5.30 -28.40 23.39
CA GLY A 49 -6.35 -28.11 24.37
C GLY A 49 -7.72 -27.85 23.76
N ILE A 50 -7.88 -28.13 22.46
CA ILE A 50 -9.14 -28.02 21.71
C ILE A 50 -9.48 -29.41 21.17
N HIS A 51 -10.67 -29.90 21.49
CA HIS A 51 -11.12 -31.24 21.08
C HIS A 51 -11.14 -31.31 19.52
N GLY A 52 -10.53 -32.37 18.98
CA GLY A 52 -10.49 -32.63 17.54
C GLY A 52 -9.49 -31.80 16.75
N VAL A 53 -8.61 -31.00 17.39
CA VAL A 53 -7.58 -30.22 16.72
C VAL A 53 -6.19 -30.62 17.16
N THR A 54 -5.36 -31.11 16.24
CA THR A 54 -3.95 -31.43 16.50
C THR A 54 -3.07 -30.18 16.40
N GLY A 55 -1.85 -30.22 16.95
CA GLY A 55 -0.85 -29.14 16.83
C GLY A 55 -0.53 -28.81 15.38
N GLN A 56 -0.42 -29.81 14.51
CA GLN A 56 -0.18 -29.60 13.08
C GLN A 56 -1.35 -28.89 12.39
N GLN A 57 -2.59 -29.27 12.71
CA GLN A 57 -3.78 -28.60 12.19
C GLN A 57 -3.85 -27.16 12.67
N ALA A 58 -3.61 -26.90 13.97
CA ALA A 58 -3.61 -25.56 14.55
C ALA A 58 -2.55 -24.68 13.87
N ARG A 59 -1.35 -25.18 13.62
CA ARG A 59 -0.28 -24.47 12.89
C ARG A 59 -0.71 -24.11 11.47
N SER A 60 -1.29 -25.06 10.73
CA SER A 60 -1.80 -24.80 9.37
C SER A 60 -2.89 -23.73 9.36
N ILE A 61 -3.84 -23.80 10.29
CA ILE A 61 -4.93 -22.83 10.43
C ILE A 61 -4.36 -21.44 10.80
N ALA A 62 -3.40 -21.40 11.71
CA ALA A 62 -2.73 -20.17 12.11
C ALA A 62 -2.01 -19.50 10.94
N ARG A 63 -1.30 -20.29 10.09
CA ARG A 63 -0.68 -19.79 8.86
C ARG A 63 -1.72 -19.18 7.92
N GLU A 64 -2.82 -19.88 7.68
CA GLU A 64 -3.92 -19.39 6.84
C GLU A 64 -4.53 -18.10 7.41
N ALA A 65 -4.76 -18.04 8.72
CA ALA A 65 -5.30 -16.87 9.42
C ALA A 65 -4.34 -15.67 9.36
N TYR A 66 -3.04 -15.90 9.43
CA TYR A 66 -2.05 -14.84 9.31
C TYR A 66 -2.03 -14.25 7.90
N LEU A 67 -1.98 -15.10 6.85
CA LEU A 67 -2.04 -14.64 5.45
C LEU A 67 -3.34 -13.88 5.16
N TYR A 68 -4.47 -14.43 5.61
CA TYR A 68 -5.78 -13.81 5.47
C TYR A 68 -5.88 -12.46 6.18
N GLY A 69 -5.35 -12.40 7.41
CA GLY A 69 -5.48 -11.26 8.31
C GLY A 69 -4.49 -10.14 8.06
N THR A 70 -3.33 -10.41 7.43
CA THR A 70 -2.29 -9.40 7.19
C THR A 70 -2.82 -8.12 6.54
N PRO A 71 -3.64 -8.18 5.47
CA PRO A 71 -4.25 -6.98 4.90
C PRO A 71 -5.16 -6.24 5.88
N MET A 72 -5.96 -6.97 6.65
CA MET A 72 -6.92 -6.38 7.59
C MET A 72 -6.22 -5.65 8.74
N VAL A 73 -5.20 -6.29 9.33
CA VAL A 73 -4.42 -5.73 10.44
C VAL A 73 -3.65 -4.48 9.99
N ALA A 74 -3.01 -4.52 8.81
CA ALA A 74 -2.31 -3.37 8.26
C ALA A 74 -3.28 -2.22 7.87
N SER A 75 -4.45 -2.55 7.31
CA SER A 75 -5.50 -1.57 7.02
C SER A 75 -5.99 -0.89 8.30
N TYR A 76 -6.15 -1.66 9.38
CA TYR A 76 -6.57 -1.14 10.67
C TYR A 76 -5.52 -0.22 11.32
N GLN A 77 -4.24 -0.51 11.21
CA GLN A 77 -3.17 0.40 11.67
C GLN A 77 -3.33 1.79 11.04
N THR A 78 -3.55 1.84 9.72
CA THR A 78 -3.80 3.10 9.00
C THR A 78 -5.07 3.78 9.48
N MET A 79 -6.16 3.04 9.62
CA MET A 79 -7.45 3.53 10.08
C MET A 79 -7.38 4.09 11.50
N TYR A 80 -6.70 3.39 12.41
CA TYR A 80 -6.51 3.81 13.79
C TYR A 80 -5.75 5.13 13.87
N ALA A 81 -4.63 5.22 13.15
CA ALA A 81 -3.81 6.43 13.09
C ALA A 81 -4.56 7.61 12.45
N PHE A 82 -5.38 7.37 11.43
CA PHE A 82 -6.05 8.43 10.66
C PHE A 82 -7.35 8.93 11.29
N SER A 83 -8.10 8.07 12.00
CA SER A 83 -9.47 8.44 12.41
C SER A 83 -9.84 8.06 13.84
N ILE A 84 -9.04 7.28 14.56
CA ILE A 84 -9.38 6.82 15.92
C ILE A 84 -8.51 7.51 16.96
N ASP A 85 -7.19 7.40 16.84
CA ASP A 85 -6.26 8.05 17.76
C ASP A 85 -6.07 9.53 17.41
N LYS A 86 -6.80 10.40 18.12
CA LYS A 86 -6.74 11.85 17.92
C LYS A 86 -5.38 12.47 18.26
N ASN A 87 -4.55 11.77 19.03
CA ASN A 87 -3.21 12.22 19.41
C ASN A 87 -2.14 11.80 18.39
N ASN A 88 -2.48 10.96 17.44
CA ASN A 88 -1.55 10.48 16.42
C ASN A 88 -1.16 11.64 15.47
N PRO A 89 0.14 11.85 15.19
CA PRO A 89 0.58 12.89 14.24
C PRO A 89 -0.02 12.72 12.83
N GLN A 90 -0.45 11.51 12.48
CA GLN A 90 -1.10 11.22 11.19
C GLN A 90 -2.62 11.37 11.22
N TYR A 91 -3.22 11.83 12.32
CA TYR A 91 -4.68 12.00 12.42
C TYR A 91 -5.23 12.90 11.31
N LYS A 92 -6.24 12.43 10.60
CA LYS A 92 -6.86 13.12 9.45
C LYS A 92 -8.26 13.64 9.74
N GLY A 93 -8.94 13.06 10.71
CA GLY A 93 -10.30 13.45 11.08
C GLY A 93 -11.19 12.27 11.46
N PRO A 94 -12.43 12.53 11.94
CA PRO A 94 -13.34 11.46 12.30
C PRO A 94 -13.79 10.65 11.07
N PHE A 95 -14.39 9.49 11.32
CA PHE A 95 -15.05 8.69 10.28
C PHE A 95 -16.01 9.53 9.44
N ASN A 96 -16.15 9.14 8.16
CA ASN A 96 -17.07 9.78 7.21
C ASN A 96 -16.78 11.28 6.94
N THR A 97 -15.55 11.71 7.20
CA THR A 97 -15.08 13.07 6.92
C THR A 97 -13.90 13.04 5.96
N VAL A 98 -13.95 13.86 4.91
CA VAL A 98 -12.83 14.00 3.99
C VAL A 98 -11.80 14.98 4.55
N ASN A 99 -10.53 14.55 4.56
CA ASN A 99 -9.39 15.40 4.87
C ASN A 99 -8.55 15.61 3.61
N ASN A 100 -8.37 16.87 3.23
CA ASN A 100 -7.63 17.26 2.04
C ASN A 100 -6.23 17.77 2.41
N ILE A 101 -5.20 17.19 1.82
CA ILE A 101 -3.82 17.68 1.89
C ILE A 101 -3.54 18.41 0.59
N ALA A 102 -3.76 19.73 0.62
CA ALA A 102 -3.67 20.59 -0.56
C ALA A 102 -2.20 21.00 -0.84
N ARG A 103 -1.32 20.02 -0.93
CA ARG A 103 0.07 20.16 -1.36
C ARG A 103 0.59 18.82 -1.90
N VAL A 104 1.67 18.84 -2.64
CA VAL A 104 2.44 17.65 -2.96
C VAL A 104 3.42 17.33 -1.84
N PHE A 105 3.93 16.11 -1.81
CA PHE A 105 4.98 15.75 -0.87
C PHE A 105 6.32 16.35 -1.26
N THR A 106 7.13 16.64 -0.26
CA THR A 106 8.46 17.26 -0.33
C THR A 106 9.46 16.42 0.49
N PRO A 107 10.75 16.74 0.51
CA PRO A 107 11.73 15.99 1.31
C PRO A 107 11.48 15.95 2.81
N GLU A 108 10.67 16.87 3.35
CA GLU A 108 10.26 16.91 4.75
C GLU A 108 9.25 15.80 5.11
N ASP A 109 8.61 15.20 4.11
CA ASP A 109 7.64 14.12 4.28
C ASP A 109 8.36 12.78 4.37
N THR A 110 8.70 12.35 5.57
CA THR A 110 9.48 11.13 5.84
C THR A 110 8.64 9.97 6.38
N ALA A 111 7.33 10.15 6.55
CA ALA A 111 6.44 9.14 7.13
C ALA A 111 6.10 7.98 6.16
N PHE A 112 6.34 8.16 4.87
CA PHE A 112 6.04 7.16 3.82
C PHE A 112 7.25 7.02 2.90
N VAL A 113 7.52 5.81 2.48
CA VAL A 113 8.48 5.54 1.41
C VAL A 113 7.89 5.92 0.05
N THR A 114 8.72 6.32 -0.89
CA THR A 114 8.33 6.72 -2.25
C THR A 114 7.17 7.74 -2.31
N PRO A 115 7.23 8.85 -1.52
CA PRO A 115 6.13 9.83 -1.45
C PRO A 115 5.84 10.42 -2.83
N ASN A 116 4.55 10.54 -3.14
CA ASN A 116 4.09 11.03 -4.46
C ASN A 116 4.11 12.55 -4.52
N SER A 117 4.90 13.13 -5.42
CA SER A 117 4.99 14.57 -5.63
C SER A 117 4.15 15.09 -6.83
N ASP A 118 3.29 14.23 -7.41
CA ASP A 118 2.45 14.61 -8.57
C ASP A 118 1.09 15.16 -8.19
N THR A 119 0.47 14.57 -7.16
CA THR A 119 -0.96 14.77 -6.86
C THR A 119 -1.17 15.10 -5.40
N PRO A 120 -1.83 16.19 -5.04
CA PRO A 120 -2.43 16.40 -3.73
C PRO A 120 -3.42 15.29 -3.37
N TYR A 121 -3.43 14.91 -2.09
CA TYR A 121 -4.22 13.79 -1.58
C TYR A 121 -5.47 14.23 -0.86
N SER A 122 -6.48 13.35 -0.85
CA SER A 122 -7.66 13.42 0.01
C SER A 122 -7.84 12.07 0.69
N PHE A 123 -8.05 12.05 2.01
CA PHE A 123 -8.22 10.84 2.79
C PHE A 123 -9.57 10.82 3.50
N ALA A 124 -10.16 9.66 3.61
CA ALA A 124 -11.28 9.41 4.51
C ALA A 124 -11.30 7.94 4.93
N ILE A 125 -11.77 7.71 6.15
CA ILE A 125 -12.19 6.38 6.59
C ILE A 125 -13.71 6.38 6.67
N LEU A 126 -14.35 5.44 5.98
CA LEU A 126 -15.80 5.32 5.98
C LEU A 126 -16.24 4.25 6.97
N ASP A 127 -17.20 4.60 7.82
CA ASP A 127 -17.94 3.69 8.68
C ASP A 127 -19.36 3.54 8.11
N LEU A 128 -19.66 2.36 7.59
CA LEU A 128 -20.90 2.02 6.91
C LEU A 128 -21.86 1.22 7.80
N ARG A 129 -21.56 1.09 9.11
CA ARG A 129 -22.33 0.25 10.04
C ARG A 129 -23.75 0.77 10.28
N ALA A 130 -23.92 2.08 10.40
CA ALA A 130 -25.24 2.69 10.62
C ALA A 130 -26.05 2.76 9.34
N GLU A 131 -25.46 3.32 8.31
CA GLU A 131 -26.06 3.55 7.01
C GLU A 131 -24.97 3.76 5.93
N PRO A 132 -25.33 3.68 4.65
CA PRO A 132 -24.44 4.09 3.57
C PRO A 132 -24.03 5.53 3.66
N VAL A 133 -22.90 5.88 3.05
CA VAL A 133 -22.50 7.26 2.85
C VAL A 133 -22.55 7.64 1.38
N VAL A 134 -22.80 8.92 1.10
CA VAL A 134 -22.77 9.48 -0.25
C VAL A 134 -21.50 10.29 -0.40
N ILE A 135 -20.67 9.90 -1.37
CA ILE A 135 -19.52 10.68 -1.82
C ILE A 135 -19.97 11.55 -3.00
N SER A 136 -19.98 12.87 -2.80
CA SER A 136 -20.26 13.83 -3.87
C SER A 136 -18.96 14.38 -4.42
N VAL A 137 -18.84 14.35 -5.76
CA VAL A 137 -17.66 14.79 -6.51
C VAL A 137 -18.10 15.88 -7.50
N PRO A 138 -17.41 17.04 -7.53
CA PRO A 138 -17.72 18.07 -8.50
C PRO A 138 -17.33 17.63 -9.92
N PRO A 139 -17.90 18.24 -10.99
CA PRO A 139 -17.34 18.10 -12.32
C PRO A 139 -15.92 18.66 -12.36
N MET A 140 -15.05 17.97 -13.10
CA MET A 140 -13.64 18.28 -13.30
C MET A 140 -13.37 18.77 -14.71
N GLU A 141 -12.30 19.50 -14.92
CA GLU A 141 -11.82 19.82 -16.25
C GLU A 141 -11.53 18.53 -17.03
N LYS A 142 -11.86 18.50 -18.30
CA LYS A 142 -11.77 17.31 -19.16
C LYS A 142 -10.40 16.65 -19.15
N ARG A 143 -9.32 17.43 -18.97
CA ARG A 143 -7.93 16.94 -18.99
C ARG A 143 -7.36 16.65 -17.61
N ARG A 144 -8.08 16.96 -16.52
CA ARG A 144 -7.60 16.74 -15.16
C ARG A 144 -7.84 15.29 -14.78
N TYR A 145 -6.79 14.60 -14.44
CA TYR A 145 -6.92 13.29 -13.81
C TYR A 145 -7.29 13.47 -12.33
N PHE A 146 -8.24 12.66 -11.88
CA PHE A 146 -8.51 12.47 -10.47
C PHE A 146 -8.98 11.05 -10.22
N VAL A 147 -8.82 10.60 -9.00
CA VAL A 147 -9.32 9.32 -8.53
C VAL A 147 -9.59 9.35 -7.03
N LEU A 148 -10.70 8.77 -6.61
CA LEU A 148 -10.98 8.34 -5.25
C LEU A 148 -10.97 6.82 -5.27
N GLN A 149 -9.89 6.23 -4.76
CA GLN A 149 -9.70 4.80 -4.64
C GLN A 149 -10.41 4.33 -3.38
N LEU A 150 -11.26 3.31 -3.47
CA LEU A 150 -11.98 2.72 -2.36
C LEU A 150 -11.43 1.32 -2.09
N MET A 151 -10.93 1.13 -0.87
CA MET A 151 -10.37 -0.14 -0.41
C MET A 151 -11.16 -0.64 0.79
N ASP A 152 -11.57 -1.90 0.76
CA ASP A 152 -12.20 -2.55 1.90
C ASP A 152 -11.17 -2.96 2.97
N LEU A 153 -11.62 -3.57 4.08
CA LEU A 153 -10.70 -4.07 5.12
C LEU A 153 -9.74 -5.15 4.62
N TYR A 154 -10.10 -5.86 3.57
CA TYR A 154 -9.23 -6.87 2.96
C TYR A 154 -8.16 -6.26 2.05
N THR A 155 -8.14 -4.92 1.90
CA THR A 155 -7.32 -4.15 0.95
C THR A 155 -7.61 -4.45 -0.52
N TYR A 156 -8.77 -5.02 -0.86
CA TYR A 156 -9.23 -5.02 -2.24
C TYR A 156 -9.54 -3.60 -2.69
N ASN A 157 -9.02 -3.22 -3.84
CA ASN A 157 -9.43 -2.01 -4.57
C ASN A 157 -10.80 -2.30 -5.20
N PHE A 158 -11.86 -2.31 -4.41
CA PHE A 158 -13.17 -2.77 -4.88
C PHE A 158 -13.89 -1.78 -5.79
N ALA A 159 -13.51 -0.50 -5.74
CA ALA A 159 -14.04 0.52 -6.64
C ALA A 159 -13.14 1.73 -6.76
N TYR A 160 -13.36 2.46 -7.85
CA TYR A 160 -12.77 3.75 -8.14
C TYR A 160 -13.86 4.73 -8.57
N ILE A 161 -13.77 5.98 -8.09
CA ILE A 161 -14.52 7.12 -8.59
C ILE A 161 -13.49 8.07 -9.21
N GLY A 162 -13.51 8.30 -10.51
CA GLY A 162 -12.46 9.11 -11.12
C GLY A 162 -12.49 9.09 -12.64
N SER A 163 -11.50 9.75 -13.24
CA SER A 163 -11.42 9.98 -14.68
C SER A 163 -11.59 8.71 -15.50
N ARG A 164 -10.95 7.61 -15.09
CA ARG A 164 -11.03 6.31 -15.77
C ARG A 164 -12.37 5.61 -15.58
N SER A 165 -12.87 5.59 -14.34
CA SER A 165 -13.97 4.67 -13.94
C SER A 165 -15.35 5.30 -14.00
N THR A 166 -15.46 6.62 -13.81
CA THR A 166 -16.75 7.34 -13.78
C THR A 166 -16.76 8.59 -14.64
N GLY A 167 -15.62 8.94 -15.24
CA GLY A 167 -15.45 10.17 -16.02
C GLY A 167 -15.37 11.42 -15.16
N ASN A 168 -15.22 12.56 -15.83
CA ASN A 168 -15.01 13.88 -15.20
C ASN A 168 -16.30 14.69 -14.96
N GLY A 169 -17.48 14.11 -15.21
CA GLY A 169 -18.77 14.81 -15.07
C GLY A 169 -19.22 15.07 -13.63
N GLY A 170 -18.51 14.54 -12.65
CA GLY A 170 -18.93 14.58 -11.24
C GLY A 170 -20.09 13.63 -10.92
N GLY A 171 -20.68 13.76 -9.75
CA GLY A 171 -21.84 12.96 -9.36
C GLY A 171 -21.89 12.62 -7.88
N ASN A 172 -22.91 11.87 -7.50
CA ASN A 172 -23.16 11.39 -6.15
C ASN A 172 -23.09 9.87 -6.12
N PHE A 173 -22.12 9.34 -5.41
CA PHE A 173 -21.81 7.91 -5.36
C PHE A 173 -22.19 7.36 -3.99
N LEU A 174 -23.15 6.43 -3.97
CA LEU A 174 -23.59 5.78 -2.74
C LEU A 174 -22.69 4.61 -2.40
N ILE A 175 -21.95 4.71 -1.31
CA ILE A 175 -21.12 3.61 -0.80
C ILE A 175 -21.93 2.87 0.25
N ALA A 176 -22.33 1.66 -0.07
CA ALA A 176 -23.18 0.82 0.77
C ALA A 176 -22.37 -0.31 1.43
N GLY A 177 -22.56 -0.49 2.73
CA GLY A 177 -22.00 -1.60 3.47
C GLY A 177 -22.67 -2.94 3.11
N PRO A 178 -22.09 -4.07 3.55
CA PRO A 178 -22.52 -5.40 3.14
C PRO A 178 -23.94 -5.76 3.57
N ARG A 179 -24.44 -5.17 4.66
CA ARG A 179 -25.77 -5.46 5.22
C ARG A 179 -26.86 -4.54 4.70
N TRP A 180 -26.51 -3.54 3.88
CA TRP A 180 -27.52 -2.58 3.41
C TRP A 180 -28.39 -3.15 2.29
N THR A 181 -29.71 -3.05 2.47
CA THR A 181 -30.77 -3.50 1.54
C THR A 181 -31.77 -2.41 1.21
N GLY A 182 -31.49 -1.15 1.59
CA GLY A 182 -32.42 -0.04 1.44
C GLY A 182 -32.63 0.42 0.00
N LYS A 183 -33.60 1.30 -0.19
CA LYS A 183 -33.90 1.90 -1.50
C LYS A 183 -32.93 3.04 -1.81
N VAL A 184 -32.53 3.12 -3.08
CA VAL A 184 -31.68 4.20 -3.60
C VAL A 184 -32.52 5.45 -3.83
N PRO A 185 -32.21 6.60 -3.20
CA PRO A 185 -32.96 7.83 -3.45
C PRO A 185 -32.60 8.45 -4.80
N PRO A 186 -33.44 9.35 -5.32
CA PRO A 186 -33.12 10.15 -6.50
C PRO A 186 -31.82 10.96 -6.30
N GLY A 187 -31.11 11.24 -7.40
CA GLY A 187 -29.87 12.02 -7.39
C GLY A 187 -28.59 11.20 -7.14
N ILE A 188 -28.70 9.89 -6.90
CA ILE A 188 -27.55 8.97 -6.86
C ILE A 188 -27.14 8.58 -8.28
N THR A 189 -25.89 8.84 -8.62
CA THR A 189 -25.30 8.49 -9.92
C THR A 189 -25.00 6.97 -10.02
N LYS A 190 -24.44 6.40 -8.95
CA LYS A 190 -24.06 4.98 -8.90
C LYS A 190 -24.06 4.47 -7.46
N VAL A 191 -24.47 3.22 -7.27
CA VAL A 191 -24.32 2.49 -6.01
C VAL A 191 -23.07 1.61 -6.10
N ILE A 192 -22.24 1.69 -5.09
CA ILE A 192 -21.00 0.92 -4.94
C ILE A 192 -21.11 0.14 -3.63
N LYS A 193 -21.04 -1.19 -3.70
CA LYS A 193 -21.14 -2.06 -2.52
C LYS A 193 -19.76 -2.47 -2.03
N SER A 194 -19.53 -2.30 -0.73
CA SER A 194 -18.37 -2.83 -0.02
C SER A 194 -18.68 -4.19 0.57
N GLU A 195 -17.70 -5.08 0.62
CA GLU A 195 -17.82 -6.37 1.33
C GLU A 195 -17.60 -6.21 2.85
N THR A 196 -17.03 -5.09 3.28
CA THR A 196 -16.77 -4.78 4.70
C THR A 196 -17.46 -3.49 5.12
N GLU A 197 -17.68 -3.34 6.42
CA GLU A 197 -18.37 -2.17 6.98
C GLU A 197 -17.45 -0.96 7.10
N LEU A 198 -16.13 -1.17 7.08
CA LEU A 198 -15.13 -0.12 7.15
C LEU A 198 -14.38 -0.07 5.82
N VAL A 199 -14.15 1.16 5.32
CA VAL A 199 -13.53 1.40 4.00
C VAL A 199 -12.51 2.51 4.12
N ASN A 200 -11.34 2.31 3.50
CA ASN A 200 -10.35 3.35 3.28
C ASN A 200 -10.59 4.03 1.94
N MET A 201 -10.61 5.35 1.92
CA MET A 201 -10.63 6.16 0.70
C MET A 201 -9.32 6.93 0.55
N VAL A 202 -8.66 6.77 -0.58
CA VAL A 202 -7.47 7.55 -0.96
C VAL A 202 -7.76 8.29 -2.25
N GLY A 203 -7.90 9.60 -2.14
CA GLY A 203 -8.12 10.51 -3.26
C GLY A 203 -6.81 11.08 -3.78
N ARG A 204 -6.69 11.19 -5.10
CA ARG A 204 -5.58 11.86 -5.80
C ARG A 204 -6.18 12.83 -6.81
N THR A 205 -5.77 14.09 -6.73
CA THR A 205 -6.20 15.13 -7.69
C THR A 205 -4.97 15.67 -8.37
N GLN A 206 -4.89 15.55 -9.71
CA GLN A 206 -3.75 16.02 -10.47
C GLN A 206 -3.56 17.52 -10.28
N MET A 207 -2.31 17.93 -10.05
CA MET A 207 -1.86 19.31 -10.10
C MET A 207 -0.99 19.48 -11.35
N PHE A 208 -1.36 20.38 -12.26
CA PHE A 208 -0.64 20.56 -13.52
C PHE A 208 0.73 21.23 -13.32
N ASN A 209 0.81 22.17 -12.39
CA ASN A 209 2.01 22.89 -12.01
C ASN A 209 1.76 23.62 -10.67
N PRO A 210 2.76 24.27 -10.05
CA PRO A 210 2.57 24.98 -8.77
C PRO A 210 1.51 26.09 -8.80
N ALA A 211 1.31 26.78 -9.94
CA ALA A 211 0.29 27.83 -10.06
C ALA A 211 -1.15 27.28 -10.04
N ASP A 212 -1.32 25.98 -10.33
CA ASP A 212 -2.63 25.32 -10.31
C ASP A 212 -3.09 24.92 -8.89
N LEU A 213 -2.28 25.12 -7.86
CA LEU A 213 -2.58 24.68 -6.50
C LEU A 213 -3.90 25.24 -5.96
N GLU A 214 -4.18 26.52 -6.20
CA GLU A 214 -5.43 27.14 -5.72
C GLU A 214 -6.66 26.56 -6.43
N ASN A 215 -6.53 26.12 -7.66
CA ASN A 215 -7.61 25.41 -8.35
C ASN A 215 -7.82 24.01 -7.76
N VAL A 216 -6.75 23.28 -7.46
CA VAL A 216 -6.83 21.98 -6.78
C VAL A 216 -7.49 22.12 -5.41
N LYS A 217 -7.14 23.16 -4.62
CA LYS A 217 -7.79 23.45 -3.34
C LYS A 217 -9.31 23.64 -3.50
N ARG A 218 -9.74 24.41 -4.51
CA ARG A 218 -11.17 24.61 -4.79
C ARG A 218 -11.88 23.32 -5.18
N ILE A 219 -11.21 22.42 -5.92
CA ILE A 219 -11.75 21.13 -6.29
C ILE A 219 -11.88 20.26 -5.05
N GLN A 220 -10.82 20.11 -4.28
CA GLN A 220 -10.81 19.27 -3.06
C GLN A 220 -11.83 19.75 -2.02
N ALA A 221 -12.01 21.06 -1.85
CA ALA A 221 -13.02 21.64 -0.95
C ALA A 221 -14.47 21.27 -1.33
N ARG A 222 -14.70 20.81 -2.56
CA ARG A 222 -16.01 20.37 -3.06
C ARG A 222 -16.22 18.86 -2.95
N TYR A 223 -15.22 18.08 -2.55
CA TYR A 223 -15.43 16.68 -2.17
C TYR A 223 -16.22 16.64 -0.88
N LYS A 224 -17.36 15.98 -0.91
CA LYS A 224 -18.24 15.87 0.25
C LYS A 224 -18.56 14.41 0.55
N ILE A 225 -18.49 14.05 1.82
CA ILE A 225 -18.96 12.77 2.34
C ILE A 225 -20.08 13.08 3.33
N GLN A 226 -21.22 12.44 3.18
CA GLN A 226 -22.36 12.63 4.09
C GLN A 226 -23.17 11.33 4.22
N PRO A 227 -23.81 11.09 5.38
CA PRO A 227 -24.72 9.97 5.55
C PRO A 227 -25.84 10.00 4.51
N LEU A 228 -26.36 8.83 4.12
CA LEU A 228 -27.45 8.72 3.18
C LEU A 228 -28.72 9.44 3.66
N SER A 229 -29.01 9.38 4.96
CA SER A 229 -30.13 10.09 5.59
C SER A 229 -30.04 11.60 5.37
N ALA A 230 -28.85 12.19 5.59
CA ALA A 230 -28.60 13.62 5.36
C ALA A 230 -28.72 13.98 3.87
N PHE A 231 -28.21 13.15 2.96
CA PHE A 231 -28.37 13.35 1.52
C PHE A 231 -29.86 13.33 1.10
N ALA A 232 -30.61 12.36 1.61
CA ALA A 232 -32.03 12.18 1.31
C ALA A 232 -32.96 13.09 2.13
N LYS A 233 -32.44 13.96 2.99
CA LYS A 233 -33.18 14.85 3.88
C LYS A 233 -34.24 14.10 4.72
N ARG A 234 -33.85 13.00 5.32
CA ARG A 234 -34.69 12.16 6.18
C ARG A 234 -34.01 11.92 7.54
N PRO A 235 -34.74 11.48 8.57
CA PRO A 235 -34.16 11.14 9.86
C PRO A 235 -33.05 10.12 9.73
N ALA A 236 -31.99 10.31 10.54
CA ALA A 236 -30.91 9.32 10.63
C ALA A 236 -31.41 8.03 11.30
N PRO A 237 -30.90 6.87 10.90
CA PRO A 237 -31.14 5.63 11.63
C PRO A 237 -30.50 5.70 13.02
N PRO A 238 -30.84 4.78 13.95
CA PRO A 238 -30.13 4.65 15.22
C PRO A 238 -28.63 4.51 15.00
N ALA A 239 -27.84 5.08 15.92
CA ALA A 239 -26.39 4.91 15.90
C ALA A 239 -26.02 3.42 15.99
N PRO A 240 -24.95 2.97 15.33
CA PRO A 240 -24.50 1.60 15.47
C PRO A 240 -23.98 1.36 16.89
N PRO A 241 -23.91 0.11 17.36
CA PRO A 241 -23.31 -0.19 18.66
C PRO A 241 -21.92 0.46 18.79
N ALA A 242 -21.64 1.02 19.96
CA ALA A 242 -20.33 1.56 20.27
C ALA A 242 -19.25 0.48 20.13
N VAL A 243 -18.09 0.84 19.65
CA VAL A 243 -16.94 -0.04 19.51
C VAL A 243 -15.85 0.44 20.46
N GLU A 244 -15.36 -0.46 21.28
CA GLU A 244 -14.12 -0.26 21.99
C GLU A 244 -12.96 -0.56 21.05
N TRP A 245 -12.36 0.49 20.49
CA TRP A 245 -11.26 0.36 19.53
C TRP A 245 -9.99 -0.06 20.26
N ILE A 246 -9.50 -1.26 19.97
CA ILE A 246 -8.27 -1.77 20.58
C ILE A 246 -7.04 -1.13 19.90
N PRO A 247 -5.95 -0.87 20.66
CA PRO A 247 -4.71 -0.38 20.06
C PRO A 247 -4.20 -1.34 18.97
N PRO A 248 -3.67 -0.83 17.85
CA PRO A 248 -3.16 -1.70 16.80
C PRO A 248 -1.84 -2.35 17.21
N VAL A 249 -1.59 -3.55 16.70
CA VAL A 249 -0.26 -4.16 16.77
C VAL A 249 0.75 -3.22 16.10
N PRO A 250 1.86 -2.85 16.76
CA PRO A 250 2.87 -2.01 16.15
C PRO A 250 3.41 -2.63 14.85
N PRO A 251 3.70 -1.84 13.79
CA PRO A 251 4.22 -2.36 12.52
C PRO A 251 5.43 -3.28 12.68
N GLY A 252 6.37 -2.94 13.57
CA GLY A 252 7.56 -3.76 13.86
C GLY A 252 7.26 -5.10 14.54
N GLU A 253 6.10 -5.25 15.18
CA GLU A 253 5.69 -6.45 15.91
C GLU A 253 4.71 -7.33 15.13
N MET A 254 4.22 -6.89 13.98
CA MET A 254 3.26 -7.67 13.17
C MET A 254 3.74 -9.09 12.85
N ARG A 255 5.05 -9.30 12.76
CA ARG A 255 5.66 -10.58 12.40
C ARG A 255 5.91 -11.52 13.59
N THR A 256 5.75 -11.04 14.82
CA THR A 256 6.16 -11.76 16.04
C THR A 256 5.12 -11.76 17.15
N SER A 257 4.24 -10.76 17.22
CA SER A 257 3.26 -10.62 18.27
C SER A 257 2.01 -11.45 17.99
N LEU A 258 1.61 -12.31 18.93
CA LEU A 258 0.35 -13.06 18.87
C LEU A 258 -0.90 -12.18 19.04
N GLU A 259 -0.74 -10.92 19.46
CA GLU A 259 -1.81 -9.91 19.44
C GLU A 259 -2.36 -9.67 18.01
N PHE A 260 -1.60 -10.05 16.98
CA PHE A 260 -2.09 -10.11 15.62
C PHE A 260 -3.41 -10.90 15.50
N TYR A 261 -3.49 -12.08 16.13
CA TYR A 261 -4.71 -12.91 16.06
C TYR A 261 -5.86 -12.32 16.87
N ASN A 262 -5.57 -11.68 18.02
CA ASN A 262 -6.56 -10.92 18.77
C ASN A 262 -7.14 -9.78 17.94
N GLN A 263 -6.27 -9.01 17.27
CA GLN A 263 -6.68 -7.92 16.39
C GLN A 263 -7.45 -8.44 15.15
N LEU A 264 -7.03 -9.58 14.58
CA LEU A 264 -7.78 -10.20 13.49
C LEU A 264 -9.19 -10.60 13.96
N ALA A 265 -9.33 -11.28 15.11
CA ALA A 265 -10.64 -11.64 15.67
C ALA A 265 -11.53 -10.41 15.87
N PHE A 266 -10.97 -9.33 16.41
CA PHE A 266 -11.65 -8.04 16.53
C PHE A 266 -12.13 -7.51 15.18
N LEU A 267 -11.30 -7.53 14.14
CA LEU A 267 -11.62 -6.98 12.82
C LEU A 267 -12.64 -7.82 12.05
N LEU A 268 -12.69 -9.12 12.27
CA LEU A 268 -13.63 -10.02 11.60
C LEU A 268 -15.11 -9.67 11.85
N GLN A 269 -15.45 -8.91 12.90
CA GLN A 269 -16.83 -8.46 13.16
C GLN A 269 -17.33 -7.45 12.11
N PHE A 270 -16.40 -6.69 11.49
CA PHE A 270 -16.71 -5.68 10.46
C PHE A 270 -16.68 -6.25 9.03
N ALA A 271 -16.38 -7.54 8.91
CA ALA A 271 -16.21 -8.23 7.65
C ALA A 271 -17.07 -9.50 7.61
N PRO A 272 -18.35 -9.41 7.21
CA PRO A 272 -19.20 -10.58 7.06
C PRO A 272 -18.54 -11.64 6.17
N THR A 273 -18.75 -12.91 6.49
CA THR A 273 -18.12 -14.02 5.78
C THR A 273 -18.57 -14.07 4.34
N HIS A 274 -17.64 -13.88 3.40
CA HIS A 274 -17.93 -14.06 1.98
C HIS A 274 -18.28 -15.52 1.69
N PRO A 275 -19.25 -15.82 0.80
CA PRO A 275 -19.68 -17.19 0.51
C PRO A 275 -18.54 -18.15 0.15
N THR A 276 -17.51 -17.69 -0.56
CA THR A 276 -16.34 -18.48 -0.95
C THR A 276 -15.35 -18.74 0.18
N GLU A 277 -15.54 -18.13 1.36
CA GLU A 277 -14.63 -18.17 2.50
C GLU A 277 -15.25 -18.86 3.73
N LYS A 278 -16.44 -19.42 3.63
CA LYS A 278 -17.13 -20.10 4.76
C LYS A 278 -16.26 -21.16 5.41
N TRP A 279 -15.73 -22.08 4.61
CA TRP A 279 -14.85 -23.15 5.07
C TRP A 279 -13.63 -22.62 5.81
N LEU A 280 -13.04 -21.53 5.35
CA LEU A 280 -11.85 -20.91 5.96
C LEU A 280 -12.20 -20.29 7.32
N ARG A 281 -13.33 -19.58 7.39
CA ARG A 281 -13.81 -18.95 8.64
C ARG A 281 -14.22 -20.01 9.68
N GLU A 282 -14.75 -21.15 9.26
CA GLU A 282 -15.02 -22.30 10.12
C GLU A 282 -13.73 -22.90 10.68
N ARG A 283 -12.68 -23.02 9.87
CA ARG A 283 -11.35 -23.43 10.34
C ARG A 283 -10.78 -22.46 11.37
N PHE A 284 -10.90 -21.16 11.15
CA PHE A 284 -10.49 -20.15 12.16
C PHE A 284 -11.28 -20.34 13.46
N ALA A 285 -12.58 -20.53 13.37
CA ALA A 285 -13.42 -20.76 14.54
C ALA A 285 -13.06 -22.04 15.29
N SER A 286 -12.54 -23.08 14.61
CA SER A 286 -12.12 -24.34 15.24
C SER A 286 -10.92 -24.19 16.17
N ILE A 287 -10.09 -23.16 16.01
CA ILE A 287 -9.01 -22.80 16.95
C ILE A 287 -9.41 -21.67 17.91
N GLY A 288 -10.70 -21.31 17.96
CA GLY A 288 -11.25 -20.28 18.82
C GLY A 288 -11.21 -18.86 18.25
N LEU A 289 -10.69 -18.65 17.04
CA LEU A 289 -10.61 -17.34 16.38
C LEU A 289 -11.98 -16.97 15.79
N LYS A 290 -12.79 -16.24 16.54
CA LYS A 290 -14.18 -15.88 16.18
C LYS A 290 -14.39 -14.38 16.06
N PRO A 291 -15.28 -13.91 15.16
CA PRO A 291 -15.55 -12.49 14.96
C PRO A 291 -15.94 -11.76 16.25
N GLY A 292 -15.24 -10.67 16.56
CA GLY A 292 -15.53 -9.79 17.69
C GLY A 292 -15.27 -10.40 19.09
N GLN A 293 -14.74 -11.63 19.18
CA GLN A 293 -14.41 -12.25 20.45
C GLN A 293 -12.94 -12.02 20.80
N PRO A 294 -12.62 -11.63 22.05
CA PRO A 294 -11.23 -11.49 22.48
C PRO A 294 -10.45 -12.79 22.30
N TYR A 295 -9.26 -12.70 21.73
CA TYR A 295 -8.36 -13.84 21.49
C TYR A 295 -6.98 -13.57 22.10
N LYS A 296 -6.97 -13.45 23.44
CA LYS A 296 -5.77 -13.04 24.18
C LYS A 296 -4.77 -14.18 24.27
N ALA A 297 -3.55 -13.97 23.81
CA ALA A 297 -2.50 -14.97 23.76
C ALA A 297 -2.20 -15.62 25.14
N ASP A 298 -2.24 -14.82 26.21
CA ASP A 298 -1.94 -15.29 27.57
C ASP A 298 -2.99 -16.26 28.13
N ALA A 299 -4.21 -16.21 27.61
CA ALA A 299 -5.29 -17.11 28.00
C ALA A 299 -5.28 -18.45 27.21
N LEU A 300 -4.40 -18.58 26.19
CA LEU A 300 -4.35 -19.77 25.35
C LEU A 300 -3.49 -20.86 25.95
N ASN A 301 -3.87 -22.11 25.66
CA ASN A 301 -3.05 -23.30 26.01
C ASN A 301 -1.63 -23.11 25.38
N PRO A 302 -0.54 -23.47 26.13
CA PRO A 302 0.83 -23.31 25.63
C PRO A 302 1.12 -24.00 24.29
N ALA A 303 0.50 -25.18 24.04
CA ALA A 303 0.66 -25.87 22.75
C ALA A 303 -0.02 -25.12 21.60
N LEU A 304 -1.21 -24.54 21.82
CA LEU A 304 -1.87 -23.68 20.84
C LEU A 304 -1.06 -22.41 20.57
N ARG A 305 -0.57 -21.76 21.61
CA ARG A 305 0.29 -20.57 21.49
C ARG A 305 1.52 -20.84 20.62
N ARG A 306 2.20 -21.98 20.83
CA ARG A 306 3.33 -22.42 20.00
C ARG A 306 2.91 -22.64 18.54
N ALA A 307 1.80 -23.35 18.32
CA ALA A 307 1.28 -23.57 16.97
C ALA A 307 0.94 -22.27 16.23
N LEU A 308 0.41 -21.26 16.94
CA LEU A 308 0.16 -19.92 16.37
C LEU A 308 1.46 -19.22 15.97
N GLN A 309 2.50 -19.26 16.81
CA GLN A 309 3.81 -18.67 16.51
C GLN A 309 4.46 -19.33 15.30
N GLU A 310 4.46 -20.67 15.25
CA GLU A 310 5.01 -21.44 14.13
C GLU A 310 4.24 -21.18 12.83
N GLY A 311 2.91 -21.09 12.89
CA GLY A 311 2.06 -20.75 11.76
C GLY A 311 2.33 -19.35 11.22
N MET A 312 2.45 -18.36 12.11
CA MET A 312 2.81 -16.98 11.78
C MET A 312 4.18 -16.92 11.09
N HIS A 313 5.19 -17.55 11.67
CA HIS A 313 6.53 -17.58 11.10
C HIS A 313 6.56 -18.23 9.71
N THR A 314 5.86 -19.36 9.54
CA THR A 314 5.74 -20.04 8.24
C THR A 314 5.08 -19.13 7.21
N ALA A 315 3.97 -18.46 7.57
CA ALA A 315 3.27 -17.54 6.69
C ALA A 315 4.15 -16.35 6.28
N GLN A 316 4.93 -15.80 7.23
CA GLN A 316 5.83 -14.69 6.92
C GLN A 316 6.95 -15.11 5.95
N ASN A 317 7.52 -16.30 6.14
CA ASN A 317 8.50 -16.87 5.21
C ASN A 317 7.91 -17.03 3.79
N ASP A 318 6.64 -17.44 3.68
CA ASP A 318 5.96 -17.53 2.38
C ASP A 318 5.78 -16.16 1.73
N ILE A 319 5.41 -15.13 2.50
CA ILE A 319 5.31 -13.74 2.02
C ILE A 319 6.68 -13.26 1.52
N ASP A 320 7.74 -13.48 2.29
CA ASP A 320 9.10 -13.02 1.96
C ASP A 320 9.63 -13.75 0.70
N LYS A 321 9.37 -15.04 0.54
CA LYS A 321 9.67 -15.82 -0.67
C LYS A 321 8.88 -15.30 -1.88
N ASN A 322 7.57 -15.07 -1.71
CA ASN A 322 6.73 -14.54 -2.77
C ASN A 322 7.20 -13.15 -3.22
N ARG A 323 7.53 -12.27 -2.26
CA ARG A 323 8.09 -10.96 -2.53
C ARG A 323 9.41 -11.03 -3.32
N ALA A 324 10.32 -11.91 -2.93
CA ALA A 324 11.60 -12.11 -3.64
C ALA A 324 11.38 -12.60 -5.08
N ALA A 325 10.39 -13.48 -5.31
CA ALA A 325 10.06 -14.00 -6.62
C ALA A 325 9.46 -12.98 -7.59
N LEU A 326 8.93 -11.84 -7.09
CA LEU A 326 8.33 -10.81 -7.94
C LEU A 326 9.34 -10.12 -8.86
N GLY A 327 10.62 -10.07 -8.50
CA GLY A 327 11.64 -9.40 -9.30
C GLY A 327 11.30 -7.93 -9.63
N GLY A 328 10.64 -7.23 -8.70
CA GLY A 328 10.18 -5.85 -8.90
C GLY A 328 8.83 -5.70 -9.63
N LYS A 329 8.22 -6.79 -10.12
CA LYS A 329 6.90 -6.77 -10.77
C LYS A 329 5.79 -6.73 -9.71
N THR A 330 5.22 -5.56 -9.47
CA THR A 330 4.20 -5.36 -8.42
C THR A 330 2.79 -5.14 -8.96
N ASP A 331 2.63 -5.08 -10.27
CA ASP A 331 1.39 -4.70 -10.96
C ASP A 331 0.24 -5.72 -10.82
N THR A 332 0.56 -6.96 -10.45
CA THR A 332 -0.43 -8.03 -10.21
C THR A 332 -0.89 -8.17 -8.76
N LEU A 333 -0.25 -7.44 -7.84
CA LEU A 333 -0.51 -7.56 -6.41
C LEU A 333 -1.78 -6.83 -5.94
N PHE A 334 -2.32 -5.94 -6.76
CA PHE A 334 -3.41 -5.04 -6.38
C PHE A 334 -4.60 -5.18 -7.35
N GLY A 335 -5.79 -5.23 -6.80
CA GLY A 335 -7.00 -5.38 -7.59
C GLY A 335 -8.24 -5.57 -6.72
N ASP A 336 -9.37 -5.82 -7.36
CA ASP A 336 -10.59 -6.24 -6.71
C ASP A 336 -10.62 -7.77 -6.49
N ARG A 337 -11.65 -8.27 -5.82
CA ARG A 337 -11.82 -9.70 -5.56
C ARG A 337 -11.93 -10.52 -6.85
N SER A 338 -12.48 -9.98 -7.93
CA SER A 338 -12.61 -10.73 -9.20
C SER A 338 -11.25 -11.09 -9.79
N LYS A 339 -10.23 -10.25 -9.55
CA LYS A 339 -8.85 -10.45 -10.01
C LYS A 339 -8.02 -11.26 -9.04
N LEU A 340 -7.99 -10.84 -7.78
CA LEU A 340 -7.14 -11.45 -6.75
C LEU A 340 -7.77 -12.72 -6.15
N LYS A 341 -9.08 -12.90 -6.30
CA LYS A 341 -9.84 -14.05 -5.78
C LYS A 341 -9.54 -14.31 -4.30
N ASN A 342 -9.34 -15.56 -3.94
CA ASN A 342 -8.95 -15.99 -2.60
C ASN A 342 -7.42 -16.25 -2.51
N ASP A 343 -6.62 -15.55 -3.31
CA ASP A 343 -5.15 -15.61 -3.21
C ASP A 343 -4.67 -14.74 -2.04
N TYR A 344 -4.73 -15.34 -0.84
CA TYR A 344 -4.36 -14.66 0.40
C TYR A 344 -2.87 -14.33 0.47
N LEU A 345 -2.02 -15.18 -0.13
CA LEU A 345 -0.57 -14.95 -0.15
C LEU A 345 -0.23 -13.72 -0.99
N THR A 346 -0.78 -13.61 -2.20
CA THR A 346 -0.59 -12.44 -3.06
C THR A 346 -1.10 -11.16 -2.39
N ARG A 347 -2.26 -11.20 -1.72
CA ARG A 347 -2.81 -10.05 -0.98
C ARG A 347 -1.93 -9.64 0.20
N ALA A 348 -1.46 -10.60 1.01
CA ALA A 348 -0.56 -10.33 2.13
C ALA A 348 0.77 -9.75 1.64
N THR A 349 1.32 -10.30 0.55
CA THR A 349 2.54 -9.76 -0.08
C THR A 349 2.32 -8.34 -0.58
N GLY A 350 1.24 -8.08 -1.31
CA GLY A 350 0.89 -6.74 -1.81
C GLY A 350 0.77 -5.72 -0.69
N THR A 351 0.14 -6.10 0.42
CA THR A 351 0.02 -5.22 1.59
C THR A 351 1.38 -4.85 2.19
N GLN A 352 2.31 -5.79 2.30
CA GLN A 352 3.65 -5.53 2.82
C GLN A 352 4.57 -4.81 1.83
N VAL A 353 4.30 -4.91 0.53
CA VAL A 353 5.04 -4.19 -0.53
C VAL A 353 4.58 -2.73 -0.63
N GLY A 354 3.27 -2.47 -0.52
CA GLY A 354 2.75 -1.12 -0.68
C GLY A 354 1.24 -1.01 -0.49
N ILE A 355 0.78 -0.99 0.76
CA ILE A 355 -0.65 -0.81 1.06
C ILE A 355 -1.18 0.46 0.40
N GLY A 356 -2.32 0.37 -0.26
CA GLY A 356 -2.97 1.50 -0.94
C GLY A 356 -2.45 1.80 -2.33
N ALA A 357 -1.61 0.93 -2.92
CA ALA A 357 -1.26 1.05 -4.33
C ALA A 357 -2.47 0.78 -5.24
N ASN A 358 -2.49 1.44 -6.39
CA ASN A 358 -3.55 1.29 -7.37
C ASN A 358 -3.50 -0.06 -8.10
N SER A 359 -4.65 -0.51 -8.58
CA SER A 359 -4.72 -1.59 -9.55
C SER A 359 -4.03 -1.17 -10.86
N ARG A 360 -3.47 -2.12 -11.59
CA ARG A 360 -2.67 -1.85 -12.80
C ARG A 360 -3.38 -1.03 -13.87
N GLU A 361 -4.70 -1.14 -13.97
CA GLU A 361 -5.50 -0.35 -14.91
C GLU A 361 -5.65 1.11 -14.50
N GLU A 362 -5.45 1.42 -13.24
CA GLU A 362 -5.46 2.79 -12.73
C GLU A 362 -4.09 3.43 -12.79
N ALA A 363 -3.05 2.70 -12.35
CA ALA A 363 -1.67 3.18 -12.46
C ALA A 363 -0.65 2.03 -12.40
N LEU A 364 0.47 2.21 -13.11
CA LEU A 364 1.65 1.35 -13.03
C LEU A 364 2.83 2.10 -12.42
N TYR A 365 3.69 1.38 -11.69
CA TYR A 365 4.79 1.94 -10.92
C TYR A 365 6.11 1.19 -11.13
N PRO A 366 6.68 1.12 -12.36
CA PRO A 366 7.99 0.50 -12.52
C PRO A 366 9.08 1.32 -11.83
N VAL A 367 9.98 0.60 -11.17
CA VAL A 367 11.12 1.16 -10.45
C VAL A 367 12.39 0.85 -11.25
N LEU A 368 13.23 1.87 -11.45
CA LEU A 368 14.52 1.80 -12.12
C LEU A 368 15.61 2.02 -11.07
N GLU A 369 16.36 0.98 -10.75
CA GLU A 369 17.47 1.00 -9.78
C GLU A 369 18.82 0.77 -10.47
N LYS A 370 18.80 0.35 -11.75
CA LYS A 370 19.99 -0.01 -12.52
C LYS A 370 20.02 0.70 -13.87
N ASP A 371 21.21 0.93 -14.35
CA ASP A 371 21.44 1.40 -15.72
C ASP A 371 21.33 0.25 -16.75
N SER A 372 21.44 0.59 -18.04
CA SER A 372 21.40 -0.37 -19.17
C SER A 372 22.50 -1.44 -19.13
N ARG A 373 23.52 -1.26 -18.28
CA ARG A 373 24.60 -2.23 -18.06
C ARG A 373 24.36 -3.09 -16.81
N GLY A 374 23.22 -2.95 -16.14
CA GLY A 374 22.87 -3.66 -14.91
C GLY A 374 23.57 -3.14 -13.65
N GLN A 375 24.23 -1.96 -13.72
CA GLN A 375 24.89 -1.33 -12.58
C GLN A 375 23.89 -0.48 -11.79
N GLU A 376 24.00 -0.50 -10.46
CA GLU A 376 23.17 0.32 -9.58
C GLU A 376 23.37 1.81 -9.84
N LEU A 377 22.28 2.58 -9.77
CA LEU A 377 22.31 4.00 -10.01
C LEU A 377 22.95 4.73 -8.82
N ASP A 378 23.91 5.62 -9.13
CA ASP A 378 24.67 6.38 -8.13
C ASP A 378 24.93 7.80 -8.66
N GLY A 379 24.60 8.82 -7.87
CA GLY A 379 24.71 10.24 -8.27
C GLY A 379 26.11 10.76 -8.52
N LYS A 380 27.16 9.95 -8.24
CA LYS A 380 28.53 10.26 -8.70
C LYS A 380 28.71 10.19 -10.21
N TYR A 381 27.73 9.62 -10.93
CA TYR A 381 27.73 9.52 -12.38
C TYR A 381 26.59 10.35 -12.98
N ALA A 382 26.76 10.69 -14.26
CA ALA A 382 25.72 11.28 -15.08
C ALA A 382 25.03 10.22 -15.92
N TYR A 383 23.71 10.38 -16.07
CA TYR A 383 22.88 9.45 -16.85
C TYR A 383 21.93 10.24 -17.75
N THR A 384 21.44 9.55 -18.78
CA THR A 384 20.33 9.99 -19.60
C THR A 384 19.23 8.94 -19.67
N LEU A 385 17.99 9.38 -19.83
CA LEU A 385 16.86 8.56 -20.23
C LEU A 385 16.22 9.21 -21.44
N ARG A 386 16.17 8.51 -22.58
CA ARG A 386 15.73 9.09 -23.84
C ARG A 386 14.50 8.40 -24.39
N PHE A 387 13.44 9.19 -24.57
CA PHE A 387 12.27 8.78 -25.33
C PHE A 387 12.52 9.07 -26.83
N ALA A 388 12.41 8.06 -27.67
CA ALA A 388 12.47 8.24 -29.12
C ALA A 388 11.30 9.12 -29.62
N PRO A 389 11.39 9.70 -30.83
CA PRO A 389 10.29 10.46 -31.40
C PRO A 389 8.98 9.69 -31.38
N ARG A 390 7.92 10.31 -30.87
CA ARG A 390 6.56 9.73 -30.73
C ARG A 390 6.46 8.52 -29.80
N SER A 391 7.47 8.24 -28.98
CA SER A 391 7.54 7.09 -28.08
C SER A 391 7.40 7.46 -26.60
N LEU A 392 6.68 8.55 -26.30
CA LEU A 392 6.34 8.87 -24.91
C LEU A 392 5.40 7.79 -24.33
N PRO A 393 5.38 7.61 -22.98
CA PRO A 393 4.52 6.62 -22.34
C PRO A 393 3.06 6.70 -22.79
N PRO A 394 2.45 5.61 -23.29
CA PRO A 394 1.08 5.63 -23.77
C PRO A 394 0.09 5.58 -22.60
N VAL A 395 -0.31 6.73 -22.13
CA VAL A 395 -1.27 6.94 -21.04
C VAL A 395 -2.46 7.78 -21.49
N ASN A 396 -3.62 7.59 -20.86
CA ASN A 396 -4.78 8.44 -21.10
C ASN A 396 -4.79 9.69 -20.19
N ALA A 397 -4.11 9.59 -19.02
CA ALA A 397 -3.99 10.71 -18.09
C ALA A 397 -2.60 11.36 -18.23
N PHE A 398 -1.66 10.98 -17.38
CA PHE A 398 -0.31 11.54 -17.38
C PHE A 398 0.71 10.50 -16.89
N TRP A 399 1.99 10.78 -17.14
CA TRP A 399 3.11 10.02 -16.60
C TRP A 399 4.03 10.93 -15.80
N SER A 400 4.78 10.34 -14.87
CA SER A 400 5.86 11.02 -14.16
C SER A 400 7.05 10.11 -13.92
N MET A 401 8.19 10.73 -13.68
CA MET A 401 9.44 10.13 -13.28
C MET A 401 9.93 10.85 -12.02
N THR A 402 9.94 10.15 -10.89
CA THR A 402 10.26 10.74 -9.59
C THR A 402 11.55 10.15 -9.03
N MET A 403 12.42 11.01 -8.52
CA MET A 403 13.72 10.68 -7.93
C MET A 403 13.60 10.38 -6.42
N TYR A 404 14.26 9.31 -5.96
CA TYR A 404 14.37 8.98 -4.54
C TYR A 404 15.80 8.58 -4.18
N ARG A 405 16.27 9.06 -3.04
CA ARG A 405 17.54 8.61 -2.46
C ARG A 405 17.38 7.23 -1.82
N LEU A 406 18.44 6.45 -1.84
CA LEU A 406 18.51 5.14 -1.17
C LEU A 406 19.47 5.21 0.03
N PRO A 407 19.27 4.40 1.08
CA PRO A 407 18.24 3.33 1.17
C PRO A 407 16.86 3.79 1.62
N GLU A 408 16.67 5.08 2.02
CA GLU A 408 15.46 5.58 2.68
C GLU A 408 14.23 5.62 1.77
N GLN A 409 14.43 5.64 0.45
CA GLN A 409 13.37 5.79 -0.55
C GLN A 409 12.55 7.09 -0.38
N LEU A 410 13.24 8.17 -0.01
CA LEU A 410 12.67 9.49 0.23
C LEU A 410 13.09 10.48 -0.87
N LEU A 411 12.29 11.54 -1.06
CA LEU A 411 12.67 12.66 -1.93
C LEU A 411 13.96 13.30 -1.42
N ALA A 412 14.86 13.67 -2.33
CA ALA A 412 16.13 14.33 -1.98
C ALA A 412 16.05 15.84 -2.22
N PRO A 413 16.44 16.68 -1.24
CA PRO A 413 16.59 18.11 -1.47
C PRO A 413 17.54 18.39 -2.65
N ASN A 414 17.24 19.39 -3.46
CA ASN A 414 18.08 19.78 -4.58
C ASN A 414 17.94 21.27 -4.89
N PRO A 415 18.91 21.90 -5.61
CA PRO A 415 18.98 23.35 -5.79
C PRO A 415 17.80 23.98 -6.52
N VAL A 416 17.06 23.19 -7.28
CA VAL A 416 15.93 23.67 -8.12
C VAL A 416 14.57 23.19 -7.59
N ASN A 417 14.51 22.54 -6.43
CA ASN A 417 13.30 21.96 -5.84
C ASN A 417 12.50 21.11 -6.83
N ARG A 418 13.20 20.36 -7.68
CA ARG A 418 12.61 19.50 -8.69
C ARG A 418 12.81 18.03 -8.30
N TYR A 419 11.75 17.38 -7.89
CA TYR A 419 11.76 15.99 -7.42
C TYR A 419 11.26 15.01 -8.48
N LEU A 420 10.64 15.55 -9.53
CA LEU A 420 10.09 14.78 -10.65
C LEU A 420 10.15 15.56 -11.97
N ILE A 421 10.01 14.81 -13.06
CA ILE A 421 9.61 15.31 -14.38
C ILE A 421 8.35 14.55 -14.78
N ASN A 422 7.34 15.28 -15.30
CA ASN A 422 6.07 14.67 -15.70
C ASN A 422 5.55 15.23 -17.04
N SER A 423 4.54 14.57 -17.60
CA SER A 423 3.99 14.97 -18.90
C SER A 423 3.36 16.37 -18.92
N PRO A 424 2.79 16.94 -17.85
CA PRO A 424 2.40 18.35 -17.82
C PRO A 424 3.56 19.34 -18.09
N MET A 425 4.79 18.95 -17.77
CA MET A 425 5.98 19.79 -18.02
C MET A 425 6.45 19.77 -19.48
N LEU A 426 5.94 18.88 -20.33
CA LEU A 426 6.38 18.75 -21.73
C LEU A 426 6.46 20.05 -22.53
N PRO A 427 5.56 21.05 -22.38
CA PRO A 427 5.67 22.32 -23.06
C PRO A 427 6.93 23.12 -22.72
N SER A 428 7.51 22.92 -21.53
CA SER A 428 8.74 23.59 -21.06
C SER A 428 10.01 22.78 -21.29
N LEU A 429 9.90 21.49 -21.66
CA LEU A 429 11.05 20.64 -21.94
C LEU A 429 11.55 20.84 -23.37
N LYS A 430 12.87 20.77 -23.55
CA LYS A 430 13.49 20.82 -24.85
C LYS A 430 13.46 19.48 -25.56
N LYS A 431 12.98 19.44 -26.78
CA LYS A 431 13.08 18.26 -27.62
C LYS A 431 14.44 18.20 -28.31
N ASP A 432 14.86 16.97 -28.59
CA ASP A 432 16.03 16.71 -29.45
C ASP A 432 15.76 17.14 -30.91
N SER A 433 16.81 17.23 -31.71
CA SER A 433 16.69 17.67 -33.14
C SER A 433 15.83 16.74 -33.99
N ASP A 434 15.73 15.46 -33.61
CA ASP A 434 14.87 14.46 -34.27
C ASP A 434 13.43 14.42 -33.71
N GLY A 435 13.12 15.26 -32.71
CA GLY A 435 11.83 15.30 -32.03
C GLY A 435 11.69 14.36 -30.86
N GLY A 436 12.73 13.61 -30.48
CA GLY A 436 12.82 12.84 -29.24
C GLY A 436 12.89 13.73 -28.01
N LEU A 437 13.00 13.11 -26.85
CA LEU A 437 13.11 13.80 -25.56
C LEU A 437 14.17 13.11 -24.71
N THR A 438 15.27 13.81 -24.45
CA THR A 438 16.32 13.35 -23.52
C THR A 438 16.15 14.03 -22.16
N LEU A 439 16.10 13.22 -21.11
CA LEU A 439 16.13 13.66 -19.72
C LEU A 439 17.53 13.41 -19.15
N TYR A 440 18.05 14.37 -18.39
CA TYR A 440 19.38 14.32 -17.78
C TYR A 440 19.23 14.01 -16.28
N ILE A 441 19.89 12.97 -15.81
CA ILE A 441 19.80 12.50 -14.42
C ILE A 441 21.22 12.54 -13.84
N GLN A 442 21.50 13.51 -12.99
CA GLN A 442 22.81 13.71 -12.38
C GLN A 442 22.72 14.69 -11.20
N ALA A 443 23.70 14.66 -10.29
CA ALA A 443 23.71 15.53 -9.11
C ALA A 443 23.97 16.99 -9.49
N GLN A 444 24.92 17.26 -10.40
CA GLN A 444 25.28 18.61 -10.84
C GLN A 444 24.44 19.04 -12.05
N SER A 445 24.21 20.35 -12.19
CA SER A 445 23.48 20.88 -13.36
C SER A 445 24.18 20.48 -14.68
N PRO A 446 23.43 20.00 -15.68
CA PRO A 446 23.98 19.71 -17.01
C PRO A 446 24.24 20.99 -17.86
N GLY A 447 24.11 22.15 -17.24
CA GLY A 447 24.24 23.48 -17.87
C GLY A 447 22.92 24.04 -18.37
N LYS A 448 22.84 25.36 -18.48
CA LYS A 448 21.62 26.13 -18.81
C LYS A 448 20.86 25.58 -20.03
N ALA A 449 21.58 25.10 -21.05
CA ALA A 449 20.97 24.58 -22.27
C ALA A 449 20.12 23.32 -22.06
N LYS A 450 20.43 22.53 -21.02
CA LYS A 450 19.83 21.22 -20.71
C LYS A 450 19.00 21.24 -19.40
N GLU A 451 19.03 22.31 -18.64
CA GLU A 451 18.46 22.40 -17.29
C GLU A 451 16.95 22.22 -17.25
N SER A 452 16.21 22.56 -18.32
CA SER A 452 14.77 22.27 -18.42
C SER A 452 14.47 20.76 -18.30
N ASN A 453 15.36 19.92 -18.83
CA ASN A 453 15.22 18.46 -18.91
C ASN A 453 16.02 17.74 -17.80
N TRP A 454 16.52 18.46 -16.81
CA TRP A 454 17.33 17.90 -15.74
C TRP A 454 16.46 17.44 -14.58
N LEU A 455 16.60 16.19 -14.17
CA LEU A 455 16.12 15.63 -12.91
C LEU A 455 17.31 15.47 -11.97
N PRO A 456 17.46 16.33 -10.95
CA PRO A 456 18.56 16.26 -10.01
C PRO A 456 18.59 14.92 -9.27
N ALA A 457 19.73 14.23 -9.31
CA ALA A 457 20.00 13.06 -8.49
C ALA A 457 20.65 13.49 -7.15
N PRO A 458 20.45 12.75 -6.04
CA PRO A 458 21.23 12.93 -4.83
C PRO A 458 22.69 12.51 -5.09
N GLU A 459 23.61 12.95 -4.23
CA GLU A 459 24.93 12.34 -4.15
C GLU A 459 24.80 10.94 -3.51
N GLY A 460 25.29 9.89 -4.17
CA GLY A 460 25.17 8.50 -3.72
C GLY A 460 24.04 7.71 -4.39
N PRO A 461 23.69 6.53 -3.84
CA PRO A 461 22.71 5.63 -4.45
C PRO A 461 21.31 6.24 -4.56
N PHE A 462 20.64 5.98 -5.67
CA PHE A 462 19.28 6.45 -5.91
C PHE A 462 18.46 5.46 -6.74
N MET A 463 17.16 5.67 -6.75
CA MET A 463 16.23 5.01 -7.65
C MET A 463 15.30 6.02 -8.30
N VAL A 464 14.73 5.64 -9.43
CA VAL A 464 13.70 6.41 -10.13
C VAL A 464 12.43 5.58 -10.22
N THR A 465 11.32 6.14 -9.76
CA THR A 465 10.01 5.51 -9.96
C THR A 465 9.28 6.19 -11.11
N MET A 466 8.99 5.41 -12.15
CA MET A 466 8.06 5.83 -13.19
C MET A 466 6.63 5.64 -12.68
N ARG A 467 5.73 6.56 -13.04
CA ARG A 467 4.30 6.44 -12.75
C ARG A 467 3.52 6.66 -14.02
N TYR A 468 2.68 5.69 -14.40
CA TYR A 468 1.84 5.75 -15.59
C TYR A 468 0.38 5.73 -15.15
N TYR A 469 -0.28 6.90 -15.13
CA TYR A 469 -1.68 7.03 -14.70
C TYR A 469 -2.64 6.81 -15.87
N TRP A 470 -3.61 5.93 -15.65
CA TRP A 470 -4.56 5.47 -16.66
C TRP A 470 -3.85 4.98 -17.92
N PRO A 471 -3.03 3.92 -17.78
CA PRO A 471 -2.25 3.38 -18.88
C PRO A 471 -3.15 2.87 -20.01
N LYS A 472 -2.67 3.03 -21.25
CA LYS A 472 -3.32 2.48 -22.43
C LYS A 472 -3.02 0.98 -22.57
N PRO A 473 -3.80 0.24 -23.41
CA PRO A 473 -3.59 -1.20 -23.62
C PRO A 473 -2.14 -1.56 -24.01
N GLU A 474 -1.49 -0.74 -24.83
CA GLU A 474 -0.13 -1.00 -25.31
C GLU A 474 0.87 -1.11 -24.15
N LEU A 475 0.66 -0.34 -23.08
CA LEU A 475 1.49 -0.37 -21.89
C LEU A 475 1.13 -1.55 -20.97
N LEU A 476 -0.18 -1.83 -20.81
CA LEU A 476 -0.68 -2.94 -20.02
C LEU A 476 -0.30 -4.31 -20.59
N GLU A 477 -0.20 -4.41 -21.91
CA GLU A 477 0.16 -5.62 -22.66
C GLU A 477 1.66 -5.78 -22.86
N GLY A 478 2.48 -4.81 -22.39
CA GLY A 478 3.94 -4.83 -22.54
C GLY A 478 4.42 -4.58 -23.97
N LYS A 479 3.57 -4.05 -24.86
CA LYS A 479 3.93 -3.70 -26.24
C LYS A 479 4.78 -2.43 -26.29
N TRP A 480 4.64 -1.54 -25.32
CA TRP A 480 5.51 -0.41 -25.11
C TRP A 480 6.46 -0.70 -23.96
N VAL A 481 7.74 -0.50 -24.19
CA VAL A 481 8.80 -0.72 -23.22
C VAL A 481 9.38 0.62 -22.81
N SER A 482 9.55 0.84 -21.51
CA SER A 482 10.24 2.03 -20.98
C SER A 482 11.69 2.04 -21.46
N PRO A 483 12.21 3.21 -21.91
CA PRO A 483 13.63 3.31 -22.17
C PRO A 483 14.43 3.07 -20.89
N GLU A 484 15.63 2.51 -21.08
CA GLU A 484 16.59 2.28 -20.01
C GLU A 484 17.31 3.58 -19.63
N ILE A 485 17.84 3.63 -18.41
CA ILE A 485 18.73 4.70 -17.98
C ILE A 485 20.13 4.36 -18.46
N GLU A 486 20.72 5.25 -19.27
CA GLU A 486 22.05 5.06 -19.83
C GLU A 486 23.07 5.95 -19.11
N ARG A 487 24.16 5.33 -18.67
CA ARG A 487 25.27 6.07 -18.08
C ARG A 487 26.05 6.82 -19.16
N VAL A 488 26.24 8.12 -18.98
CA VAL A 488 27.03 8.95 -19.86
C VAL A 488 28.51 8.58 -19.70
N PRO A 489 29.25 8.31 -20.80
CA PRO A 489 30.69 8.15 -20.73
C PRO A 489 31.37 9.37 -20.09
N GLN A 490 32.35 9.14 -19.27
CA GLN A 490 33.19 10.19 -18.67
C GLN A 490 34.18 10.72 -19.72
#